data_f3536836d333718444abc46203c9bcaf
#
_entry.id   f3536836d333718444abc46203c9bcaf
#
_cell.length_a   1.000
_cell.length_b   1.000
_cell.length_c   1.000
_cell.angle_alpha   90.00
_cell.angle_beta   90.00
_cell.angle_gamma   90.00
#
_symmetry.space_group_name_H-M   'P 1'
#
loop_
_entity.id
_entity.type
_entity.pdbx_description
1 polymer ?
#
loop_
_entity_poly.entity_id
_entity_poly.type
_entity_poly.pdbx_seq_one_letter_code
_entity_poly.pdbx_strand_id
1 'polypeptide(L)'
;MNVILEGLDAAGKTTLAEKLRDKYGMSILHSTAKTRNDLGYHLDLLDYRTNTVFDRFHVGEYVYPKVYSRKPKVNKNEMEMIEKRIIDNNDLFIIFITSKMQVINDRLIARGEEDYLEEMKDQNKWFKKYIKKFSKYNYKNFYVIDVGKKGCYDKLDAWIDEHFGKTTPNIVYRQLANDLLDYGHPIASANPRGTTKELCDYSFKITDITGNECITLKTGGTNLTYVAAELLWYFSSRNDLAFISKFSSFWNKVSDDGKTANSAYGYILQEKHGFNQIEKIIELLTKDPNSRRAVMNINVPNVNVIETKDEMCTIALNYQIRDGKLHSICTMRSNDFNFGLRNDLAFFIYLQKYIADRLGVEYGSYTHTAWSMHMYDRDFKFTKDVAYGTLETANERLDVRKLIDNKEELVNWVDTQFTSKEDFTDMLVKRGIIYEV
;
A
#
# COMPACT_ATOMS: atom_id res chain seq x y z
N MET A 1 -1.26 8.10 1.00
CA MET A 1 -1.27 8.68 2.36
C MET A 1 -1.04 10.18 2.28
N ASN A 2 -1.78 10.99 3.04
CA ASN A 2 -1.65 12.45 3.04
C ASN A 2 -1.52 12.98 4.48
N VAL A 3 -0.79 14.09 4.66
CA VAL A 3 -0.61 14.75 5.96
C VAL A 3 -1.04 16.20 5.87
N ILE A 4 -1.92 16.62 6.75
CA ILE A 4 -2.26 18.03 6.95
C ILE A 4 -1.45 18.54 8.14
N LEU A 5 -0.65 19.58 7.92
CA LEU A 5 0.06 20.32 8.97
C LEU A 5 -0.63 21.65 9.23
N GLU A 6 -1.07 21.86 10.46
CA GLU A 6 -1.73 23.09 10.88
C GLU A 6 -1.08 23.67 12.13
N GLY A 7 -1.19 24.96 12.32
CA GLY A 7 -0.63 25.67 13.49
C GLY A 7 -0.16 27.08 13.16
N LEU A 8 0.32 27.76 14.19
CA LEU A 8 0.80 29.14 14.10
C LEU A 8 2.00 29.29 13.16
N ASP A 9 2.20 30.50 12.66
CA ASP A 9 3.44 30.86 12.01
C ASP A 9 4.61 30.74 12.97
N ALA A 10 5.81 30.48 12.48
CA ALA A 10 6.99 30.16 13.25
C ALA A 10 6.88 28.97 14.23
N ALA A 11 5.76 28.18 14.18
CA ALA A 11 5.62 26.99 15.01
C ALA A 11 6.46 25.78 14.51
N GLY A 12 7.00 25.81 13.29
CA GLY A 12 7.87 24.76 12.74
C GLY A 12 7.18 23.81 11.75
N LYS A 13 6.07 24.23 11.13
CA LYS A 13 5.34 23.44 10.10
C LYS A 13 6.23 23.06 8.92
N THR A 14 6.90 24.02 8.32
CA THR A 14 7.78 23.81 7.15
C THR A 14 8.91 22.84 7.47
N THR A 15 9.54 22.97 8.64
CA THR A 15 10.60 22.04 9.10
C THR A 15 10.07 20.60 9.23
N LEU A 16 8.83 20.43 9.72
CA LEU A 16 8.21 19.11 9.78
C LEU A 16 7.83 18.59 8.40
N ALA A 17 7.31 19.45 7.52
CA ALA A 17 7.00 19.09 6.14
C ALA A 17 8.24 18.58 5.40
N GLU A 18 9.38 19.26 5.56
CA GLU A 18 10.67 18.85 4.99
C GLU A 18 11.14 17.50 5.54
N LYS A 19 11.04 17.28 6.85
CA LYS A 19 11.36 15.97 7.45
C LYS A 19 10.49 14.84 6.89
N LEU A 20 9.19 15.08 6.72
CA LEU A 20 8.27 14.08 6.13
C LEU A 20 8.61 13.80 4.67
N ARG A 21 8.93 14.85 3.90
CA ARG A 21 9.43 14.69 2.52
C ARG A 21 10.69 13.82 2.48
N ASP A 22 11.68 14.14 3.30
CA ASP A 22 12.99 13.50 3.25
C ASP A 22 12.94 12.05 3.77
N LYS A 23 12.09 11.78 4.77
CA LYS A 23 11.95 10.45 5.37
C LYS A 23 11.02 9.52 4.59
N TYR A 24 9.92 10.05 4.02
CA TYR A 24 8.85 9.25 3.42
C TYR A 24 8.63 9.52 1.92
N GLY A 25 9.45 10.36 1.29
CA GLY A 25 9.33 10.69 -0.14
C GLY A 25 8.06 11.48 -0.48
N MET A 26 7.53 12.27 0.46
CA MET A 26 6.26 13.00 0.27
C MET A 26 6.47 14.28 -0.53
N SER A 27 5.49 14.64 -1.36
CA SER A 27 5.41 15.99 -1.97
C SER A 27 4.95 17.02 -0.94
N ILE A 28 5.39 18.28 -1.07
CA ILE A 28 4.93 19.37 -0.19
C ILE A 28 4.06 20.32 -1.00
N LEU A 29 2.84 20.57 -0.56
CA LEU A 29 1.95 21.60 -1.08
C LEU A 29 1.72 22.67 -0.01
N HIS A 30 2.22 23.88 -0.26
CA HIS A 30 2.07 25.00 0.64
C HIS A 30 0.89 25.89 0.23
N SER A 31 -0.07 26.08 1.14
CA SER A 31 -1.20 26.98 0.92
C SER A 31 -0.93 28.38 1.51
N THR A 32 -1.21 29.40 0.74
CA THR A 32 -1.05 30.82 1.11
C THR A 32 -2.39 31.56 1.08
N ALA A 33 -2.41 32.81 1.52
CA ALA A 33 -3.60 33.69 1.41
C ALA A 33 -4.05 33.89 -0.06
N LYS A 34 -3.14 33.72 -1.04
CA LYS A 34 -3.46 33.81 -2.48
C LYS A 34 -3.99 32.52 -3.06
N THR A 35 -3.91 31.41 -2.32
CA THR A 35 -4.45 30.12 -2.77
C THR A 35 -5.99 30.18 -2.85
N ARG A 36 -6.59 29.41 -3.74
CA ARG A 36 -8.03 29.39 -3.96
C ARG A 36 -8.82 29.14 -2.65
N ASN A 37 -8.46 28.12 -1.85
CA ASN A 37 -8.97 27.81 -0.52
C ASN A 37 -10.51 27.77 -0.38
N ASP A 38 -11.27 27.46 -1.44
CA ASP A 38 -12.72 27.21 -1.36
C ASP A 38 -13.01 25.71 -1.13
N LEU A 39 -14.30 25.37 -0.96
CA LEU A 39 -14.72 23.99 -0.75
C LEU A 39 -14.21 23.05 -1.85
N GLY A 40 -14.44 23.40 -3.13
CA GLY A 40 -14.04 22.58 -4.27
C GLY A 40 -12.54 22.31 -4.28
N TYR A 41 -11.73 23.35 -4.02
CA TYR A 41 -10.28 23.20 -3.93
C TYR A 41 -9.85 22.19 -2.85
N HIS A 42 -10.44 22.27 -1.65
CA HIS A 42 -10.08 21.35 -0.57
C HIS A 42 -10.53 19.92 -0.85
N LEU A 43 -11.71 19.72 -1.41
CA LEU A 43 -12.18 18.39 -1.79
C LEU A 43 -11.34 17.78 -2.91
N ASP A 44 -11.01 18.56 -3.94
CA ASP A 44 -10.15 18.13 -5.04
C ASP A 44 -8.78 17.66 -4.52
N LEU A 45 -8.17 18.40 -3.57
CA LEU A 45 -6.90 18.00 -2.97
C LEU A 45 -7.01 16.70 -2.16
N LEU A 46 -8.11 16.51 -1.42
CA LEU A 46 -8.33 15.29 -0.64
C LEU A 46 -8.61 14.08 -1.54
N ASP A 47 -9.24 14.31 -2.68
CA ASP A 47 -9.66 13.23 -3.60
C ASP A 47 -8.57 12.84 -4.61
N TYR A 48 -7.76 13.81 -5.06
CA TYR A 48 -6.82 13.60 -6.17
C TYR A 48 -5.33 13.66 -5.79
N ARG A 49 -4.98 14.08 -4.57
CA ARG A 49 -3.58 14.08 -4.12
C ARG A 49 -3.27 12.88 -3.25
N THR A 50 -2.13 12.27 -3.51
CA THR A 50 -1.58 11.17 -2.72
C THR A 50 -0.15 11.50 -2.32
N ASN A 51 0.31 10.90 -1.24
CA ASN A 51 1.66 11.06 -0.71
C ASN A 51 2.11 12.53 -0.57
N THR A 52 1.18 13.38 -0.08
CA THR A 52 1.37 14.83 -0.02
C THR A 52 1.26 15.34 1.41
N VAL A 53 2.20 16.22 1.78
CA VAL A 53 2.12 17.07 2.97
C VAL A 53 1.47 18.39 2.57
N PHE A 54 0.31 18.69 3.13
CA PHE A 54 -0.34 19.98 3.00
C PHE A 54 0.16 20.89 4.14
N ASP A 55 1.12 21.77 3.84
CA ASP A 55 1.56 22.81 4.78
C ASP A 55 0.55 23.95 4.75
N ARG A 56 -0.36 23.92 5.72
CA ARG A 56 -1.65 24.62 5.85
C ARG A 56 -2.72 24.07 4.90
N PHE A 57 -3.90 23.92 5.42
CA PHE A 57 -5.05 23.41 4.67
C PHE A 57 -6.32 24.26 5.00
N HIS A 58 -7.37 23.65 5.50
CA HIS A 58 -8.67 24.29 5.71
C HIS A 58 -8.79 25.11 7.01
N VAL A 59 -7.96 24.85 8.02
CA VAL A 59 -8.08 25.49 9.34
C VAL A 59 -7.80 26.99 9.26
N GLY A 60 -6.98 27.41 8.30
CA GLY A 60 -6.73 28.81 8.01
C GLY A 60 -8.05 29.59 7.73
N GLU A 61 -9.03 28.97 7.07
CA GLU A 61 -10.33 29.59 6.80
C GLU A 61 -11.27 29.64 8.02
N TYR A 62 -10.95 28.88 9.07
CA TYR A 62 -11.61 29.05 10.38
C TYR A 62 -10.96 30.14 11.25
N VAL A 63 -9.63 30.29 11.19
CA VAL A 63 -8.84 31.17 12.07
C VAL A 63 -8.73 32.59 11.51
N TYR A 64 -8.16 32.74 10.32
CA TYR A 64 -7.82 34.05 9.75
C TYR A 64 -9.00 34.99 9.49
N PRO A 65 -10.19 34.54 9.08
CA PRO A 65 -11.34 35.44 8.97
C PRO A 65 -11.73 36.12 10.27
N LYS A 66 -11.47 35.45 11.43
CA LYS A 66 -11.79 36.00 12.76
C LYS A 66 -10.71 36.93 13.28
N VAL A 67 -9.45 36.71 12.89
CA VAL A 67 -8.33 37.55 13.25
C VAL A 67 -8.35 38.86 12.43
N TYR A 68 -8.57 38.75 11.13
CA TYR A 68 -8.48 39.85 10.17
C TYR A 68 -9.85 40.43 9.76
N SER A 69 -10.93 40.06 10.45
CA SER A 69 -12.29 40.55 10.18
C SER A 69 -12.70 40.46 8.70
N ARG A 70 -12.25 39.39 8.01
CA ARG A 70 -12.57 39.13 6.61
C ARG A 70 -13.66 38.05 6.44
N LYS A 71 -14.31 38.04 5.29
CA LYS A 71 -15.24 36.96 4.94
C LYS A 71 -14.46 35.66 4.71
N PRO A 72 -14.89 34.52 5.29
CA PRO A 72 -14.26 33.24 5.02
C PRO A 72 -14.56 32.77 3.58
N LYS A 73 -13.64 32.07 2.95
CA LYS A 73 -13.83 31.43 1.65
C LYS A 73 -14.58 30.10 1.77
N VAL A 74 -14.65 29.55 2.99
CA VAL A 74 -15.38 28.32 3.35
C VAL A 74 -16.34 28.69 4.48
N ASN A 75 -17.64 28.50 4.27
CA ASN A 75 -18.65 28.71 5.31
C ASN A 75 -18.69 27.55 6.32
N LYS A 76 -19.54 27.66 7.34
CA LYS A 76 -19.61 26.66 8.41
C LYS A 76 -19.99 25.26 7.90
N ASN A 77 -20.97 25.15 7.02
CA ASN A 77 -21.44 23.86 6.49
C ASN A 77 -20.38 23.24 5.57
N GLU A 78 -19.74 24.05 4.75
CA GLU A 78 -18.63 23.62 3.88
C GLU A 78 -17.43 23.15 4.70
N MET A 79 -17.13 23.82 5.84
CA MET A 79 -16.09 23.37 6.77
C MET A 79 -16.41 22.00 7.36
N GLU A 80 -17.65 21.76 7.74
CA GLU A 80 -18.12 20.46 8.24
C GLU A 80 -18.03 19.36 7.18
N MET A 81 -18.27 19.70 5.91
CA MET A 81 -18.07 18.76 4.79
C MET A 81 -16.60 18.37 4.60
N ILE A 82 -15.70 19.34 4.67
CA ILE A 82 -14.24 19.08 4.60
C ILE A 82 -13.79 18.22 5.79
N GLU A 83 -14.20 18.60 7.02
CA GLU A 83 -13.87 17.85 8.23
C GLU A 83 -14.39 16.42 8.18
N LYS A 84 -15.61 16.22 7.68
CA LYS A 84 -16.17 14.88 7.48
C LYS A 84 -15.34 14.07 6.46
N ARG A 85 -14.98 14.67 5.33
CA ARG A 85 -14.13 14.01 4.34
C ARG A 85 -12.77 13.62 4.90
N ILE A 86 -12.19 14.43 5.79
CA ILE A 86 -10.96 14.12 6.50
C ILE A 86 -11.15 12.91 7.44
N ILE A 87 -12.21 12.91 8.24
CA ILE A 87 -12.47 11.88 9.26
C ILE A 87 -12.82 10.54 8.61
N ASP A 88 -13.54 10.56 7.50
CA ASP A 88 -13.91 9.35 6.75
C ASP A 88 -12.72 8.77 5.96
N ASN A 89 -11.57 9.47 5.92
CA ASN A 89 -10.37 9.03 5.20
C ASN A 89 -9.31 8.48 6.16
N ASN A 90 -9.18 7.17 6.22
CA ASN A 90 -8.22 6.50 7.09
C ASN A 90 -6.73 6.71 6.71
N ASP A 91 -6.46 7.20 5.50
CA ASP A 91 -5.10 7.47 4.98
C ASP A 91 -4.68 8.92 5.14
N LEU A 92 -5.50 9.73 5.76
CA LEU A 92 -5.23 11.13 6.01
C LEU A 92 -4.87 11.33 7.48
N PHE A 93 -3.83 12.11 7.72
CA PHE A 93 -3.34 12.45 9.04
C PHE A 93 -3.40 13.96 9.23
N ILE A 94 -3.81 14.40 10.39
CA ILE A 94 -3.80 15.82 10.74
C ILE A 94 -2.94 16.05 11.97
N ILE A 95 -1.92 16.88 11.82
CA ILE A 95 -0.97 17.22 12.87
C ILE A 95 -1.06 18.70 13.15
N PHE A 96 -1.48 19.04 14.37
CA PHE A 96 -1.47 20.41 14.87
C PHE A 96 -0.17 20.70 15.62
N ILE A 97 0.55 21.69 15.15
CA ILE A 97 1.79 22.14 15.75
C ILE A 97 1.51 23.35 16.67
N THR A 98 1.76 23.16 17.95
CA THR A 98 1.60 24.19 18.98
C THR A 98 2.94 24.51 19.66
N SER A 99 3.05 25.66 20.30
CA SER A 99 4.20 26.03 21.13
C SER A 99 3.78 27.05 22.17
N LYS A 100 4.67 27.25 23.16
CA LYS A 100 4.55 28.39 24.05
C LYS A 100 4.72 29.69 23.25
N MET A 101 3.89 30.69 23.51
CA MET A 101 3.95 31.98 22.81
C MET A 101 5.33 32.61 22.84
N GLN A 102 6.06 32.46 23.96
CA GLN A 102 7.44 32.96 24.08
C GLN A 102 8.33 32.39 22.96
N VAL A 103 8.30 31.08 22.74
CA VAL A 103 9.10 30.41 21.69
C VAL A 103 8.74 30.91 20.29
N ILE A 104 7.44 31.14 20.03
CA ILE A 104 6.97 31.67 18.75
C ILE A 104 7.45 33.12 18.58
N ASN A 105 7.31 33.94 19.62
CA ASN A 105 7.74 35.32 19.59
C ASN A 105 9.26 35.44 19.36
N ASP A 106 10.06 34.64 20.06
CA ASP A 106 11.52 34.63 19.90
C ASP A 106 11.92 34.28 18.45
N ARG A 107 11.19 33.35 17.82
CA ARG A 107 11.45 32.98 16.44
C ARG A 107 11.01 34.05 15.43
N LEU A 108 9.91 34.74 15.68
CA LEU A 108 9.46 35.85 14.83
C LEU A 108 10.44 37.02 14.92
N ILE A 109 10.87 37.39 16.12
CA ILE A 109 11.89 38.41 16.35
C ILE A 109 13.20 38.06 15.61
N ALA A 110 13.65 36.80 15.72
CA ALA A 110 14.83 36.32 15.02
C ALA A 110 14.73 36.38 13.48
N ARG A 111 13.51 36.50 12.93
CA ARG A 111 13.24 36.67 11.50
C ARG A 111 12.99 38.10 11.08
N GLY A 112 12.98 39.06 12.02
CA GLY A 112 12.59 40.44 11.75
C GLY A 112 11.07 40.61 11.45
N GLU A 113 10.24 39.73 12.03
CA GLU A 113 8.78 39.70 11.83
C GLU A 113 8.04 40.17 13.10
N GLU A 114 8.53 41.17 13.77
CA GLU A 114 8.03 41.64 15.06
C GLU A 114 6.63 42.25 14.97
N ASP A 115 6.27 42.82 13.84
CA ASP A 115 4.96 43.42 13.56
C ASP A 115 3.79 42.43 13.72
N TYR A 116 4.05 41.11 13.64
CA TYR A 116 3.04 40.07 13.76
C TYR A 116 2.78 39.58 15.18
N LEU A 117 3.51 40.07 16.20
CA LEU A 117 3.44 39.54 17.58
C LEU A 117 2.07 39.70 18.23
N GLU A 118 1.35 40.77 17.99
CA GLU A 118 0.00 40.97 18.55
C GLU A 118 -1.02 40.03 17.90
N GLU A 119 -0.94 39.88 16.61
CA GLU A 119 -1.83 39.01 15.84
C GLU A 119 -1.68 37.52 16.23
N MET A 120 -0.49 37.09 16.61
CA MET A 120 -0.20 35.74 17.04
C MET A 120 -1.00 35.31 18.27
N LYS A 121 -1.30 36.23 19.20
CA LYS A 121 -2.12 35.91 20.37
C LYS A 121 -3.53 35.55 19.97
N ASP A 122 -4.13 36.29 19.05
CA ASP A 122 -5.48 36.03 18.57
C ASP A 122 -5.53 34.81 17.68
N GLN A 123 -4.57 34.60 16.79
CA GLN A 123 -4.42 33.38 16.02
C GLN A 123 -4.35 32.14 16.94
N ASN A 124 -3.48 32.17 17.98
CA ASN A 124 -3.32 31.09 18.95
C ASN A 124 -4.63 30.74 19.66
N LYS A 125 -5.40 31.77 20.07
CA LYS A 125 -6.71 31.61 20.69
C LYS A 125 -7.68 30.83 19.77
N TRP A 126 -7.72 31.15 18.46
CA TRP A 126 -8.61 30.53 17.52
C TRP A 126 -8.12 29.13 17.08
N PHE A 127 -6.82 28.91 16.93
CA PHE A 127 -6.27 27.58 16.72
C PHE A 127 -6.59 26.64 17.89
N LYS A 128 -6.40 27.07 19.13
CA LYS A 128 -6.77 26.28 20.33
C LYS A 128 -8.27 25.94 20.37
N LYS A 129 -9.14 26.87 19.98
CA LYS A 129 -10.58 26.61 19.88
C LYS A 129 -10.87 25.56 18.81
N TYR A 130 -10.19 25.63 17.67
CA TYR A 130 -10.36 24.66 16.61
C TYR A 130 -9.86 23.27 17.03
N ILE A 131 -8.68 23.16 17.62
CA ILE A 131 -8.14 21.91 18.15
C ILE A 131 -9.14 21.26 19.12
N LYS A 132 -9.69 22.05 20.06
CA LYS A 132 -10.72 21.56 21.01
C LYS A 132 -12.02 21.12 20.30
N LYS A 133 -12.40 21.77 19.20
CA LYS A 133 -13.55 21.36 18.38
C LYS A 133 -13.23 20.02 17.70
N PHE A 134 -12.09 19.95 17.00
CA PHE A 134 -11.73 18.78 16.18
C PHE A 134 -11.46 17.54 17.04
N SER A 135 -10.88 17.69 18.23
CA SER A 135 -10.63 16.57 19.15
C SER A 135 -11.90 15.83 19.60
N LYS A 136 -13.08 16.45 19.49
CA LYS A 136 -14.36 15.79 19.80
C LYS A 136 -14.78 14.71 18.79
N TYR A 137 -14.19 14.71 17.60
CA TYR A 137 -14.45 13.69 16.59
C TYR A 137 -13.77 12.34 16.89
N ASN A 138 -12.90 12.26 17.93
CA ASN A 138 -12.13 11.07 18.28
C ASN A 138 -11.39 10.44 17.08
N TYR A 139 -10.93 11.29 16.16
CA TYR A 139 -10.25 10.85 14.96
C TYR A 139 -8.88 10.26 15.30
N LYS A 140 -8.66 8.98 14.99
CA LYS A 140 -7.43 8.26 15.38
C LYS A 140 -6.15 8.82 14.77
N ASN A 141 -6.22 9.40 13.57
CA ASN A 141 -5.08 9.97 12.87
C ASN A 141 -4.91 11.48 13.17
N PHE A 142 -5.29 11.90 14.37
CA PHE A 142 -5.16 13.26 14.86
C PHE A 142 -4.07 13.35 15.93
N TYR A 143 -3.08 14.23 15.73
CA TYR A 143 -2.00 14.45 16.66
C TYR A 143 -1.80 15.93 16.97
N VAL A 144 -1.48 16.26 18.22
CA VAL A 144 -1.12 17.61 18.64
C VAL A 144 0.27 17.58 19.26
N ILE A 145 1.23 18.22 18.57
CA ILE A 145 2.59 18.35 19.05
C ILE A 145 2.79 19.72 19.71
N ASP A 146 3.40 19.76 20.89
CA ASP A 146 3.89 20.98 21.52
C ASP A 146 5.42 21.04 21.38
N VAL A 147 5.89 21.81 20.42
CA VAL A 147 7.33 21.90 20.09
C VAL A 147 8.17 22.61 21.15
N GLY A 148 7.53 23.17 22.18
CA GLY A 148 8.21 23.72 23.38
C GLY A 148 8.55 22.67 24.42
N LYS A 149 8.11 21.42 24.27
CA LYS A 149 8.37 20.32 25.19
C LYS A 149 9.60 19.51 24.77
N LYS A 150 10.47 19.19 25.75
CA LYS A 150 11.63 18.31 25.49
C LYS A 150 11.16 16.93 25.00
N GLY A 151 11.80 16.39 23.95
CA GLY A 151 11.49 15.10 23.38
C GLY A 151 10.15 15.06 22.58
N CYS A 152 9.60 16.22 22.21
CA CYS A 152 8.36 16.29 21.46
C CYS A 152 8.50 15.70 20.05
N TYR A 153 9.64 15.90 19.42
CA TYR A 153 9.90 15.33 18.09
C TYR A 153 10.12 13.82 18.15
N ASP A 154 10.78 13.28 19.18
CA ASP A 154 10.94 11.84 19.35
C ASP A 154 9.59 11.14 19.50
N LYS A 155 8.67 11.75 20.26
CA LYS A 155 7.29 11.24 20.41
C LYS A 155 6.48 11.35 19.13
N LEU A 156 6.66 12.44 18.38
CA LEU A 156 6.02 12.59 17.07
C LEU A 156 6.59 11.58 16.08
N ASP A 157 7.91 11.40 16.05
CA ASP A 157 8.56 10.44 15.16
C ASP A 157 8.10 9.01 15.48
N ALA A 158 8.00 8.64 16.77
CA ALA A 158 7.45 7.35 17.17
C ALA A 158 5.99 7.18 16.74
N TRP A 159 5.15 8.21 16.92
CA TRP A 159 3.76 8.17 16.47
C TRP A 159 3.65 8.13 14.95
N ILE A 160 4.49 8.87 14.23
CA ILE A 160 4.59 8.83 12.78
C ILE A 160 5.02 7.42 12.34
N ASP A 161 6.07 6.87 12.91
CA ASP A 161 6.57 5.53 12.56
C ASP A 161 5.53 4.45 12.86
N GLU A 162 4.75 4.60 13.92
CA GLU A 162 3.63 3.70 14.22
C GLU A 162 2.50 3.79 13.18
N HIS A 163 2.16 5.00 12.72
CA HIS A 163 0.99 5.24 11.87
C HIS A 163 1.35 5.38 10.38
N PHE A 164 2.51 5.95 10.06
CA PHE A 164 2.98 6.23 8.71
C PHE A 164 4.00 5.22 8.18
N GLY A 165 4.74 4.58 9.06
CA GLY A 165 5.73 3.58 8.69
C GLY A 165 5.11 2.27 8.18
N LYS A 166 3.81 2.08 8.37
CA LYS A 166 3.10 0.85 7.99
C LYS A 166 2.36 1.01 6.69
N THR A 167 3.05 0.79 5.59
CA THR A 167 2.38 0.54 4.31
C THR A 167 1.90 -0.90 4.26
N THR A 168 0.61 -1.09 4.01
CA THR A 168 -0.03 -2.40 3.85
C THR A 168 -0.30 -2.69 2.37
N PRO A 169 -0.61 -3.94 1.98
CA PRO A 169 -1.02 -4.25 0.62
C PRO A 169 -2.17 -3.36 0.10
N ASN A 170 -3.17 -3.07 0.94
CA ASN A 170 -4.30 -2.22 0.57
C ASN A 170 -3.90 -0.78 0.24
N ILE A 171 -3.03 -0.19 1.06
CA ILE A 171 -2.55 1.19 0.88
C ILE A 171 -1.76 1.30 -0.42
N VAL A 172 -0.82 0.38 -0.63
CA VAL A 172 0.04 0.37 -1.81
C VAL A 172 -0.78 0.13 -3.09
N TYR A 173 -1.73 -0.80 -3.05
CA TYR A 173 -2.56 -1.11 -4.21
C TYR A 173 -3.41 0.10 -4.66
N ARG A 174 -4.00 0.82 -3.71
CA ARG A 174 -4.73 2.05 -3.99
C ARG A 174 -3.82 3.17 -4.52
N GLN A 175 -2.63 3.34 -3.94
CA GLN A 175 -1.66 4.32 -4.42
C GLN A 175 -1.24 4.03 -5.85
N LEU A 176 -0.93 2.78 -6.15
CA LEU A 176 -0.57 2.35 -7.51
C LEU A 176 -1.70 2.61 -8.52
N ALA A 177 -2.98 2.40 -8.12
CA ALA A 177 -4.11 2.76 -8.97
C ALA A 177 -4.12 4.24 -9.35
N ASN A 178 -3.86 5.14 -8.38
CA ASN A 178 -3.74 6.58 -8.64
C ASN A 178 -2.55 6.88 -9.55
N ASP A 179 -1.39 6.30 -9.27
CA ASP A 179 -0.16 6.55 -10.04
C ASP A 179 -0.32 6.10 -11.50
N LEU A 180 -0.97 4.95 -11.76
CA LEU A 180 -1.29 4.49 -13.11
C LEU A 180 -2.25 5.42 -13.86
N LEU A 181 -3.23 5.99 -13.17
CA LEU A 181 -4.17 6.92 -13.78
C LEU A 181 -3.51 8.26 -14.11
N ASP A 182 -2.70 8.78 -13.19
CA ASP A 182 -2.13 10.13 -13.26
C ASP A 182 -0.84 10.18 -14.11
N TYR A 183 0.01 9.17 -13.99
CA TYR A 183 1.35 9.16 -14.57
C TYR A 183 1.60 8.03 -15.58
N GLY A 184 0.68 7.07 -15.70
CA GLY A 184 0.83 5.95 -16.65
C GLY A 184 0.86 6.44 -18.10
N HIS A 185 1.88 6.03 -18.85
CA HIS A 185 2.03 6.33 -20.28
C HIS A 185 1.25 5.32 -21.13
N PRO A 186 0.49 5.78 -22.12
CA PRO A 186 -0.19 4.88 -23.05
C PRO A 186 0.82 4.16 -23.95
N ILE A 187 0.76 2.82 -23.95
CA ILE A 187 1.58 1.97 -24.82
C ILE A 187 0.66 1.22 -25.78
N ALA A 188 0.81 1.51 -27.05
CA ALA A 188 0.18 0.72 -28.11
C ALA A 188 0.94 -0.60 -28.25
N SER A 189 0.30 -1.71 -27.86
CA SER A 189 0.90 -3.03 -27.98
C SER A 189 0.44 -3.71 -29.25
N ALA A 190 1.37 -4.37 -29.96
CA ALA A 190 1.04 -5.35 -31.00
C ALA A 190 0.38 -6.62 -30.41
N ASN A 191 0.33 -6.74 -29.08
CA ASN A 191 -0.30 -7.83 -28.37
C ASN A 191 -1.83 -7.79 -28.56
N PRO A 192 -2.50 -8.88 -28.90
CA PRO A 192 -3.97 -8.95 -29.02
C PRO A 192 -4.72 -8.66 -27.71
N ARG A 193 -4.00 -8.52 -26.57
CA ARG A 193 -4.61 -8.16 -25.28
C ARG A 193 -5.03 -6.68 -25.19
N GLY A 194 -4.60 -5.80 -26.10
CA GLY A 194 -5.00 -4.40 -26.20
C GLY A 194 -3.95 -3.39 -25.72
N THR A 195 -4.31 -2.11 -25.75
CA THR A 195 -3.49 -0.97 -25.29
C THR A 195 -3.39 -1.00 -23.77
N THR A 196 -2.27 -0.52 -23.25
CA THR A 196 -2.02 -0.41 -21.81
C THR A 196 -1.64 1.01 -21.42
N LYS A 197 -1.87 1.36 -20.16
CA LYS A 197 -1.14 2.44 -19.47
C LYS A 197 -0.07 1.81 -18.59
N GLU A 198 1.15 2.32 -18.64
CA GLU A 198 2.33 1.73 -18.05
C GLU A 198 3.14 2.74 -17.24
N LEU A 199 3.66 2.30 -16.09
CA LEU A 199 4.71 2.93 -15.31
C LEU A 199 5.98 2.08 -15.47
N CYS A 200 7.05 2.67 -16.01
CA CYS A 200 8.34 2.01 -16.13
C CYS A 200 9.10 2.06 -14.80
N ASP A 201 9.85 0.98 -14.50
CA ASP A 201 10.73 0.90 -13.31
C ASP A 201 10.01 1.19 -11.98
N TYR A 202 8.73 0.80 -11.90
CA TYR A 202 7.93 1.10 -10.72
C TYR A 202 8.28 0.19 -9.56
N SER A 203 8.52 0.81 -8.41
CA SER A 203 8.88 0.11 -7.18
C SER A 203 8.06 0.60 -6.00
N PHE A 204 7.60 -0.32 -5.15
CA PHE A 204 6.94 0.01 -3.89
C PHE A 204 7.40 -0.90 -2.75
N LYS A 205 7.18 -0.44 -1.52
CA LYS A 205 7.56 -1.17 -0.32
C LYS A 205 6.36 -1.31 0.62
N ILE A 206 6.07 -2.54 1.02
CA ILE A 206 5.11 -2.86 2.08
C ILE A 206 5.90 -3.10 3.36
N THR A 207 5.65 -2.28 4.38
CA THR A 207 6.39 -2.34 5.65
C THR A 207 5.66 -3.14 6.72
N ASP A 208 4.36 -3.37 6.57
CA ASP A 208 3.56 -4.22 7.45
C ASP A 208 2.88 -5.34 6.67
N ILE A 209 3.44 -6.53 6.77
CA ILE A 209 2.91 -7.76 6.19
C ILE A 209 2.29 -8.68 7.25
N THR A 210 2.13 -8.21 8.49
CA THR A 210 1.68 -9.04 9.62
C THR A 210 0.21 -9.42 9.56
N GLY A 211 -0.63 -8.53 9.04
CA GLY A 211 -2.08 -8.66 9.12
C GLY A 211 -2.71 -9.54 8.05
N ASN A 212 -2.29 -9.40 6.80
CA ASN A 212 -2.88 -10.15 5.68
C ASN A 212 -1.97 -10.14 4.45
N GLU A 213 -1.95 -11.26 3.73
CA GLU A 213 -1.22 -11.43 2.48
C GLU A 213 -2.02 -10.91 1.27
N CYS A 214 -3.35 -10.87 1.38
CA CYS A 214 -4.26 -10.49 0.31
C CYS A 214 -4.64 -9.01 0.39
N ILE A 215 -5.02 -8.45 -0.75
CA ILE A 215 -5.71 -7.16 -0.81
C ILE A 215 -7.16 -7.39 -0.38
N THR A 216 -7.55 -6.77 0.73
CA THR A 216 -8.85 -6.96 1.37
C THR A 216 -9.83 -5.81 1.15
N LEU A 217 -9.54 -4.89 0.24
CA LEU A 217 -10.45 -3.80 -0.11
C LEU A 217 -11.79 -4.34 -0.64
N LYS A 218 -12.92 -3.73 -0.26
CA LYS A 218 -14.23 -4.05 -0.85
C LYS A 218 -14.24 -3.84 -2.36
N THR A 219 -13.60 -2.78 -2.82
CA THR A 219 -13.41 -2.50 -4.25
C THR A 219 -12.02 -2.95 -4.67
N GLY A 220 -11.95 -3.92 -5.55
CA GLY A 220 -10.69 -4.42 -6.10
C GLY A 220 -9.94 -5.39 -5.20
N GLY A 221 -10.59 -5.97 -4.19
CA GLY A 221 -10.00 -7.00 -3.35
C GLY A 221 -9.64 -8.27 -4.11
N THR A 222 -8.79 -9.06 -3.51
CA THR A 222 -8.34 -10.34 -4.04
C THR A 222 -9.49 -11.35 -4.06
N ASN A 223 -9.60 -12.14 -5.12
CA ASN A 223 -10.52 -13.27 -5.18
C ASN A 223 -9.94 -14.41 -4.33
N LEU A 224 -10.45 -14.58 -3.12
CA LEU A 224 -9.90 -15.54 -2.14
C LEU A 224 -10.00 -16.99 -2.60
N THR A 225 -11.07 -17.36 -3.31
CA THR A 225 -11.24 -18.70 -3.88
C THR A 225 -10.16 -19.03 -4.90
N TYR A 226 -9.90 -18.09 -5.82
CA TYR A 226 -8.86 -18.27 -6.85
C TYR A 226 -7.46 -18.32 -6.22
N VAL A 227 -7.15 -17.38 -5.33
CA VAL A 227 -5.84 -17.36 -4.66
C VAL A 227 -5.61 -18.62 -3.82
N ALA A 228 -6.63 -19.09 -3.12
CA ALA A 228 -6.53 -20.36 -2.38
C ALA A 228 -6.16 -21.53 -3.30
N ALA A 229 -6.82 -21.62 -4.47
CA ALA A 229 -6.51 -22.66 -5.45
C ALA A 229 -5.10 -22.52 -6.04
N GLU A 230 -4.69 -21.28 -6.38
CA GLU A 230 -3.36 -21.01 -6.93
C GLU A 230 -2.25 -21.31 -5.93
N LEU A 231 -2.42 -20.95 -4.65
CA LEU A 231 -1.48 -21.28 -3.58
C LEU A 231 -1.37 -22.80 -3.37
N LEU A 232 -2.49 -23.53 -3.38
CA LEU A 232 -2.46 -24.99 -3.31
C LEU A 232 -1.68 -25.58 -4.48
N TRP A 233 -1.91 -25.09 -5.69
CA TRP A 233 -1.22 -25.52 -6.89
C TRP A 233 0.29 -25.26 -6.80
N TYR A 234 0.71 -24.09 -6.35
CA TYR A 234 2.12 -23.71 -6.17
C TYR A 234 2.80 -24.53 -5.06
N PHE A 235 2.20 -24.63 -3.89
CA PHE A 235 2.79 -25.35 -2.76
C PHE A 235 2.72 -26.88 -2.89
N SER A 236 2.02 -27.38 -3.91
CA SER A 236 2.04 -28.80 -4.31
C SER A 236 2.99 -29.08 -5.47
N SER A 237 3.84 -28.12 -5.82
CA SER A 237 4.84 -28.23 -6.90
C SER A 237 4.22 -28.62 -8.26
N ARG A 238 2.96 -28.25 -8.50
CA ARG A 238 2.23 -28.61 -9.73
C ARG A 238 2.43 -27.56 -10.82
N ASN A 239 2.40 -28.00 -12.07
CA ASN A 239 2.36 -27.16 -13.27
C ASN A 239 1.28 -27.57 -14.25
N ASP A 240 0.47 -28.60 -13.94
CA ASP A 240 -0.58 -29.12 -14.81
C ASP A 240 -1.81 -28.21 -14.84
N LEU A 241 -2.45 -28.13 -16.01
CA LEU A 241 -3.67 -27.37 -16.20
C LEU A 241 -4.90 -28.08 -15.63
N ALA A 242 -4.87 -29.40 -15.44
CA ALA A 242 -6.00 -30.18 -14.96
C ALA A 242 -6.52 -29.69 -13.60
N PHE A 243 -5.63 -29.15 -12.77
CA PHE A 243 -5.99 -28.54 -11.50
C PHE A 243 -6.44 -27.08 -11.68
N ILE A 244 -5.54 -26.21 -12.17
CA ILE A 244 -5.73 -24.75 -12.06
C ILE A 244 -6.79 -24.22 -13.04
N SER A 245 -7.02 -24.90 -14.18
CA SER A 245 -8.04 -24.49 -15.14
C SER A 245 -9.47 -24.67 -14.64
N LYS A 246 -9.70 -25.46 -13.59
CA LYS A 246 -10.98 -25.53 -12.89
C LYS A 246 -11.37 -24.19 -12.27
N PHE A 247 -10.38 -23.38 -11.90
CA PHE A 247 -10.55 -22.07 -11.27
C PHE A 247 -10.41 -20.90 -12.22
N SER A 248 -9.58 -21.02 -13.27
CA SER A 248 -9.40 -19.98 -14.28
C SER A 248 -9.10 -20.55 -15.65
N SER A 249 -9.99 -20.29 -16.62
CA SER A 249 -9.78 -20.64 -18.02
C SER A 249 -8.64 -19.85 -18.68
N PHE A 250 -8.07 -18.86 -18.00
CA PHE A 250 -6.92 -18.09 -18.48
C PHE A 250 -5.74 -19.00 -18.79
N TRP A 251 -5.47 -19.97 -17.93
CA TRP A 251 -4.36 -20.90 -18.08
C TRP A 251 -4.42 -21.73 -19.35
N ASN A 252 -5.64 -22.14 -19.78
CA ASN A 252 -5.82 -22.85 -21.07
C ASN A 252 -5.47 -21.97 -22.28
N LYS A 253 -5.62 -20.65 -22.17
CA LYS A 253 -5.34 -19.71 -23.27
C LYS A 253 -3.85 -19.42 -23.43
N VAL A 254 -3.11 -19.42 -22.31
CA VAL A 254 -1.68 -19.08 -22.30
C VAL A 254 -0.75 -20.27 -22.37
N SER A 255 -1.24 -21.48 -22.13
CA SER A 255 -0.44 -22.70 -22.25
C SER A 255 0.06 -22.92 -23.67
N ASP A 256 1.31 -23.31 -23.81
CA ASP A 256 1.93 -23.62 -25.09
C ASP A 256 1.58 -25.05 -25.58
N ASP A 257 1.47 -26.00 -24.66
CA ASP A 257 1.23 -27.42 -24.94
C ASP A 257 -0.21 -27.90 -24.63
N GLY A 258 -1.04 -27.01 -24.05
CA GLY A 258 -2.41 -27.33 -23.62
C GLY A 258 -2.47 -28.26 -22.39
N LYS A 259 -1.36 -28.51 -21.70
CA LYS A 259 -1.27 -29.42 -20.55
C LYS A 259 -0.62 -28.79 -19.34
N THR A 260 0.38 -27.95 -19.55
CA THR A 260 1.20 -27.34 -18.49
C THR A 260 1.26 -25.81 -18.60
N ALA A 261 1.57 -25.15 -17.50
CA ALA A 261 1.88 -23.73 -17.44
C ALA A 261 3.38 -23.53 -17.22
N ASN A 262 4.00 -22.70 -18.06
CA ASN A 262 5.42 -22.36 -17.91
C ASN A 262 5.68 -21.53 -16.66
N SER A 263 4.76 -20.62 -16.30
CA SER A 263 4.84 -19.72 -15.16
C SER A 263 4.28 -20.29 -13.85
N ALA A 264 4.20 -21.62 -13.74
CA ALA A 264 3.86 -22.28 -12.48
C ALA A 264 5.00 -22.08 -11.44
N TYR A 265 4.98 -20.96 -10.71
CA TYR A 265 6.09 -20.55 -9.82
C TYR A 265 6.45 -21.62 -8.78
N GLY A 266 5.46 -22.29 -8.23
CA GLY A 266 5.69 -23.34 -7.24
C GLY A 266 6.49 -24.51 -7.79
N TYR A 267 6.17 -24.97 -9.00
CA TYR A 267 6.94 -26.00 -9.71
C TYR A 267 8.36 -25.54 -10.03
N ILE A 268 8.52 -24.29 -10.48
CA ILE A 268 9.84 -23.71 -10.80
C ILE A 268 10.71 -23.66 -9.56
N LEU A 269 10.16 -23.22 -8.43
CA LEU A 269 10.89 -23.04 -7.18
C LEU A 269 11.26 -24.36 -6.51
N GLN A 270 10.47 -25.42 -6.71
CA GLN A 270 10.64 -26.64 -5.93
C GLN A 270 11.13 -27.84 -6.74
N GLU A 271 10.84 -27.92 -8.05
CA GLU A 271 11.09 -29.13 -8.84
C GLU A 271 11.89 -28.91 -10.14
N LYS A 272 11.58 -27.84 -10.90
CA LYS A 272 12.07 -27.65 -12.28
C LYS A 272 13.60 -27.77 -12.42
N HIS A 273 14.35 -27.38 -11.41
CA HIS A 273 15.81 -27.36 -11.43
C HIS A 273 16.45 -28.59 -10.73
N GLY A 274 15.64 -29.59 -10.38
CA GLY A 274 16.11 -30.79 -9.68
C GLY A 274 16.44 -30.57 -8.20
N PHE A 275 16.08 -29.42 -7.63
CA PHE A 275 16.22 -29.12 -6.21
C PHE A 275 15.21 -28.05 -5.78
N ASN A 276 14.88 -28.06 -4.50
CA ASN A 276 13.97 -27.08 -3.91
C ASN A 276 14.74 -25.82 -3.52
N GLN A 277 14.54 -24.71 -4.25
CA GLN A 277 15.19 -23.44 -3.98
C GLN A 277 14.78 -22.85 -2.62
N ILE A 278 13.52 -23.05 -2.19
CA ILE A 278 13.01 -22.55 -0.90
C ILE A 278 13.80 -23.19 0.25
N GLU A 279 13.95 -24.51 0.24
CA GLU A 279 14.73 -25.21 1.27
C GLU A 279 16.21 -24.80 1.24
N LYS A 280 16.78 -24.55 0.07
CA LYS A 280 18.17 -24.09 -0.05
C LYS A 280 18.38 -22.68 0.51
N ILE A 281 17.42 -21.78 0.36
CA ILE A 281 17.47 -20.44 0.96
C ILE A 281 17.37 -20.52 2.49
N ILE A 282 16.48 -21.37 3.01
CA ILE A 282 16.34 -21.60 4.45
C ILE A 282 17.67 -22.19 5.02
N GLU A 283 18.22 -23.20 4.37
CA GLU A 283 19.51 -23.78 4.77
C GLU A 283 20.65 -22.73 4.78
N LEU A 284 20.73 -21.91 3.73
CA LEU A 284 21.72 -20.85 3.60
C LEU A 284 21.62 -19.82 4.72
N LEU A 285 20.42 -19.29 4.95
CA LEU A 285 20.19 -18.24 5.94
C LEU A 285 20.26 -18.77 7.38
N THR A 286 20.00 -20.06 7.60
CA THR A 286 20.28 -20.72 8.89
C THR A 286 21.79 -20.77 9.19
N LYS A 287 22.61 -21.08 8.18
CA LYS A 287 24.08 -21.14 8.33
C LYS A 287 24.73 -19.77 8.38
N ASP A 288 24.26 -18.83 7.57
CA ASP A 288 24.77 -17.47 7.46
C ASP A 288 23.61 -16.47 7.39
N PRO A 289 23.10 -16.01 8.55
CA PRO A 289 22.01 -15.04 8.60
C PRO A 289 22.31 -13.71 7.89
N ASN A 290 23.59 -13.36 7.75
CA ASN A 290 24.02 -12.13 7.08
C ASN A 290 24.24 -12.28 5.57
N SER A 291 24.00 -13.46 5.02
CA SER A 291 24.22 -13.77 3.61
C SER A 291 23.48 -12.80 2.69
N ARG A 292 24.13 -12.45 1.58
CA ARG A 292 23.57 -11.67 0.47
C ARG A 292 23.32 -12.54 -0.76
N ARG A 293 23.41 -13.86 -0.60
CA ARG A 293 23.30 -14.85 -1.69
C ARG A 293 21.95 -15.57 -1.69
N ALA A 294 21.03 -15.18 -0.81
CA ALA A 294 19.71 -15.79 -0.72
C ALA A 294 18.79 -15.28 -1.84
N VAL A 295 19.00 -15.79 -3.03
CA VAL A 295 18.27 -15.46 -4.25
C VAL A 295 17.64 -16.72 -4.81
N MET A 296 16.34 -16.67 -5.11
CA MET A 296 15.63 -17.68 -5.90
C MET A 296 15.38 -17.13 -7.30
N ASN A 297 15.75 -17.88 -8.32
CA ASN A 297 15.55 -17.50 -9.72
C ASN A 297 14.32 -18.19 -10.28
N ILE A 298 13.42 -17.43 -10.87
CA ILE A 298 12.20 -17.94 -11.48
C ILE A 298 12.34 -17.90 -13.01
N ASN A 299 12.66 -16.73 -13.56
CA ASN A 299 12.89 -16.61 -15.00
C ASN A 299 14.26 -17.18 -15.36
N VAL A 300 14.25 -18.06 -16.33
CA VAL A 300 15.46 -18.65 -16.96
C VAL A 300 15.45 -18.32 -18.45
N PRO A 301 16.61 -18.25 -19.10
CA PRO A 301 16.67 -17.99 -20.53
C PRO A 301 15.75 -18.94 -21.33
N ASN A 302 14.88 -18.37 -22.14
CA ASN A 302 13.93 -19.08 -22.98
C ASN A 302 14.26 -18.83 -24.46
N VAL A 303 14.71 -19.85 -25.16
CA VAL A 303 15.05 -19.76 -26.59
C VAL A 303 13.82 -19.47 -27.44
N ASN A 304 12.64 -19.85 -26.97
CA ASN A 304 11.37 -19.66 -27.68
C ASN A 304 10.58 -18.44 -27.19
N VAL A 305 11.26 -17.43 -26.61
CA VAL A 305 10.61 -16.24 -26.02
C VAL A 305 9.66 -15.50 -26.97
N ILE A 306 9.88 -15.59 -28.28
CA ILE A 306 9.02 -14.95 -29.29
C ILE A 306 7.70 -15.71 -29.49
N GLU A 307 7.72 -17.04 -29.39
CA GLU A 307 6.60 -17.91 -29.74
C GLU A 307 5.78 -18.33 -28.52
N THR A 308 6.39 -18.35 -27.33
CA THR A 308 5.71 -18.74 -26.09
C THR A 308 4.58 -17.76 -25.75
N LYS A 309 3.47 -18.32 -25.30
CA LYS A 309 2.31 -17.53 -24.79
C LYS A 309 2.41 -17.23 -23.31
N ASP A 310 3.20 -18.03 -22.58
CA ASP A 310 3.37 -17.96 -21.12
C ASP A 310 4.84 -17.76 -20.77
N GLU A 311 5.37 -16.54 -21.03
CA GLU A 311 6.68 -16.13 -20.58
C GLU A 311 6.61 -15.63 -19.13
N MET A 312 7.50 -16.12 -18.28
CA MET A 312 7.52 -15.81 -16.84
C MET A 312 7.66 -14.31 -16.58
N CYS A 313 6.74 -13.75 -15.82
CA CYS A 313 6.77 -12.34 -15.44
C CYS A 313 7.75 -12.06 -14.30
N THR A 314 7.84 -12.96 -13.32
CA THR A 314 8.75 -12.84 -12.18
C THR A 314 10.15 -13.27 -12.58
N ILE A 315 11.15 -12.43 -12.27
CA ILE A 315 12.57 -12.69 -12.57
C ILE A 315 13.20 -13.43 -11.39
N ALA A 316 13.17 -12.82 -10.21
CA ALA A 316 13.84 -13.37 -9.02
C ALA A 316 13.18 -12.87 -7.73
N LEU A 317 13.39 -13.65 -6.66
CA LEU A 317 13.05 -13.31 -5.30
C LEU A 317 14.34 -13.27 -4.47
N ASN A 318 14.53 -12.19 -3.74
CA ASN A 318 15.73 -11.97 -2.91
C ASN A 318 15.34 -11.86 -1.44
N TYR A 319 16.08 -12.50 -0.55
CA TYR A 319 15.80 -12.53 0.89
C TYR A 319 17.02 -12.09 1.70
N GLN A 320 16.78 -11.28 2.74
CA GLN A 320 17.83 -10.81 3.64
C GLN A 320 17.31 -10.72 5.07
N ILE A 321 18.08 -11.21 6.03
CA ILE A 321 17.83 -10.97 7.46
C ILE A 321 18.60 -9.72 7.86
N ARG A 322 17.89 -8.69 8.36
CA ARG A 322 18.47 -7.48 8.95
C ARG A 322 17.68 -7.11 10.20
N ASP A 323 18.37 -6.72 11.24
CA ASP A 323 17.76 -6.34 12.52
C ASP A 323 16.78 -7.40 13.07
N GLY A 324 17.10 -8.69 12.90
CA GLY A 324 16.27 -9.82 13.32
C GLY A 324 15.02 -10.07 12.49
N LYS A 325 14.86 -9.40 11.33
CA LYS A 325 13.69 -9.49 10.44
C LYS A 325 14.07 -9.98 9.05
N LEU A 326 13.23 -10.85 8.47
CA LEU A 326 13.38 -11.27 7.08
C LEU A 326 12.73 -10.27 6.15
N HIS A 327 13.52 -9.63 5.31
CA HIS A 327 13.07 -8.76 4.23
C HIS A 327 13.12 -9.51 2.90
N SER A 328 12.20 -9.18 1.99
CA SER A 328 12.21 -9.71 0.63
C SER A 328 12.08 -8.64 -0.44
N ILE A 329 12.61 -8.94 -1.62
CA ILE A 329 12.47 -8.14 -2.83
C ILE A 329 12.03 -9.07 -3.95
N CYS A 330 10.89 -8.77 -4.56
CA CYS A 330 10.42 -9.40 -5.79
C CYS A 330 10.77 -8.50 -6.97
N THR A 331 11.38 -9.06 -8.01
CA THR A 331 11.66 -8.37 -9.26
C THR A 331 10.90 -9.02 -10.40
N MET A 332 10.11 -8.24 -11.12
CA MET A 332 9.32 -8.68 -12.27
C MET A 332 9.68 -7.87 -13.52
N ARG A 333 9.64 -8.53 -14.71
CA ARG A 333 9.76 -7.82 -15.98
C ARG A 333 8.47 -7.07 -16.33
N SER A 334 7.33 -7.59 -15.88
CA SER A 334 6.01 -7.07 -16.19
C SER A 334 5.01 -7.52 -15.14
N ASN A 335 4.10 -6.62 -14.71
CA ASN A 335 3.05 -6.97 -13.78
C ASN A 335 1.75 -6.22 -14.12
N ASP A 336 0.67 -6.97 -14.31
CA ASP A 336 -0.68 -6.45 -14.54
C ASP A 336 -1.31 -6.04 -13.21
N PHE A 337 -1.70 -4.78 -13.10
CA PHE A 337 -2.32 -4.21 -11.91
C PHE A 337 -3.60 -4.95 -11.49
N ASN A 338 -4.49 -5.23 -12.45
CA ASN A 338 -5.83 -5.74 -12.13
C ASN A 338 -5.80 -7.24 -11.82
N PHE A 339 -5.10 -8.03 -12.62
CA PHE A 339 -5.19 -9.49 -12.52
C PHE A 339 -3.96 -10.09 -11.82
N GLY A 340 -2.75 -9.79 -12.28
CA GLY A 340 -1.51 -10.40 -11.79
C GLY A 340 -1.18 -9.98 -10.37
N LEU A 341 -1.00 -8.68 -10.15
CA LEU A 341 -0.46 -8.13 -8.90
C LEU A 341 -1.20 -8.60 -7.64
N ARG A 342 -2.52 -8.70 -7.68
CA ARG A 342 -3.31 -9.11 -6.50
C ARG A 342 -3.02 -10.54 -6.05
N ASN A 343 -2.76 -11.41 -7.02
CA ASN A 343 -2.45 -12.82 -6.77
C ASN A 343 -0.96 -12.97 -6.43
N ASP A 344 -0.08 -12.28 -7.15
CA ASP A 344 1.36 -12.27 -6.92
C ASP A 344 1.70 -11.79 -5.50
N LEU A 345 1.07 -10.71 -5.02
CA LEU A 345 1.27 -10.22 -3.66
C LEU A 345 0.91 -11.28 -2.61
N ALA A 346 -0.23 -11.95 -2.77
CA ALA A 346 -0.65 -13.00 -1.85
C ALA A 346 0.39 -14.11 -1.76
N PHE A 347 0.90 -14.58 -2.90
CA PHE A 347 1.91 -15.64 -2.95
C PHE A 347 3.25 -15.20 -2.37
N PHE A 348 3.80 -14.08 -2.81
CA PHE A 348 5.16 -13.68 -2.41
C PHE A 348 5.24 -13.20 -0.96
N ILE A 349 4.20 -12.54 -0.45
CA ILE A 349 4.13 -12.14 0.97
C ILE A 349 4.01 -13.39 1.85
N TYR A 350 3.15 -14.35 1.48
CA TYR A 350 3.05 -15.58 2.24
C TYR A 350 4.36 -16.37 2.22
N LEU A 351 5.01 -16.49 1.07
CA LEU A 351 6.29 -17.17 0.94
C LEU A 351 7.37 -16.54 1.84
N GLN A 352 7.41 -15.20 1.92
CA GLN A 352 8.29 -14.50 2.87
C GLN A 352 7.98 -14.87 4.32
N LYS A 353 6.69 -14.87 4.71
CA LYS A 353 6.27 -15.25 6.06
C LYS A 353 6.62 -16.72 6.36
N TYR A 354 6.35 -17.61 5.43
CA TYR A 354 6.70 -19.04 5.54
C TYR A 354 8.22 -19.24 5.79
N ILE A 355 9.07 -18.56 5.03
CA ILE A 355 10.52 -18.63 5.20
C ILE A 355 10.94 -18.01 6.55
N ALA A 356 10.37 -16.88 6.95
CA ALA A 356 10.66 -16.24 8.23
C ALA A 356 10.28 -17.14 9.43
N ASP A 357 9.13 -17.76 9.39
CA ASP A 357 8.66 -18.71 10.40
C ASP A 357 9.61 -19.91 10.53
N ARG A 358 10.07 -20.46 9.39
CA ARG A 358 11.03 -21.58 9.34
C ARG A 358 12.40 -21.21 9.90
N LEU A 359 12.80 -19.94 9.78
CA LEU A 359 14.05 -19.39 10.30
C LEU A 359 13.94 -18.91 11.75
N GLY A 360 12.71 -18.78 12.31
CA GLY A 360 12.47 -18.26 13.64
C GLY A 360 12.80 -16.76 13.77
N VAL A 361 12.60 -15.97 12.70
CA VAL A 361 12.85 -14.52 12.68
C VAL A 361 11.56 -13.74 12.45
N GLU A 362 11.56 -12.44 12.82
CA GLU A 362 10.41 -11.58 12.61
C GLU A 362 10.16 -11.27 11.12
N TYR A 363 8.93 -10.85 10.79
CA TYR A 363 8.58 -10.38 9.46
C TYR A 363 9.15 -8.98 9.22
N GLY A 364 9.93 -8.86 8.17
CA GLY A 364 10.44 -7.59 7.66
C GLY A 364 9.56 -7.00 6.56
N SER A 365 10.09 -6.04 5.80
CA SER A 365 9.39 -5.45 4.67
C SER A 365 9.43 -6.36 3.43
N TYR A 366 8.38 -6.21 2.61
CA TYR A 366 8.31 -6.73 1.26
C TYR A 366 8.50 -5.57 0.27
N THR A 367 9.40 -5.71 -0.69
CA THR A 367 9.59 -4.75 -1.79
C THR A 367 9.22 -5.41 -3.11
N HIS A 368 8.47 -4.71 -3.94
CA HIS A 368 8.09 -5.17 -5.26
C HIS A 368 8.61 -4.18 -6.31
N THR A 369 9.28 -4.70 -7.33
CA THR A 369 9.77 -3.91 -8.46
C THR A 369 9.30 -4.56 -9.75
N ALA A 370 8.62 -3.79 -10.59
CA ALA A 370 8.23 -4.22 -11.92
C ALA A 370 8.80 -3.24 -12.97
N TRP A 371 9.47 -3.78 -14.00
CA TRP A 371 9.99 -2.94 -15.10
C TRP A 371 8.85 -2.34 -15.90
N SER A 372 7.75 -3.10 -16.07
CA SER A 372 6.49 -2.62 -16.63
C SER A 372 5.37 -2.92 -15.65
N MET A 373 4.94 -1.91 -14.90
CA MET A 373 3.72 -1.97 -14.09
C MET A 373 2.59 -1.35 -14.89
N HIS A 374 1.58 -2.13 -15.26
CA HIS A 374 0.60 -1.68 -16.24
C HIS A 374 -0.84 -2.07 -15.91
N MET A 375 -1.78 -1.33 -16.51
CA MET A 375 -3.20 -1.70 -16.59
C MET A 375 -3.63 -1.70 -18.05
N TYR A 376 -4.58 -2.56 -18.42
CA TYR A 376 -5.21 -2.55 -19.74
C TYR A 376 -6.32 -1.50 -19.82
N ASP A 377 -6.56 -0.95 -21.01
CA ASP A 377 -7.63 0.04 -21.24
C ASP A 377 -9.01 -0.46 -20.80
N ARG A 378 -9.29 -1.76 -20.97
CA ARG A 378 -10.53 -2.39 -20.50
C ARG A 378 -10.72 -2.32 -18.99
N ASP A 379 -9.64 -2.15 -18.21
CA ASP A 379 -9.63 -2.12 -16.75
C ASP A 379 -9.63 -0.70 -16.19
N PHE A 380 -9.72 0.33 -17.06
CA PHE A 380 -9.69 1.74 -16.66
C PHE A 380 -10.77 2.11 -15.63
N LYS A 381 -12.01 1.63 -15.84
CA LYS A 381 -13.08 1.85 -14.87
C LYS A 381 -12.77 1.20 -13.53
N PHE A 382 -12.31 -0.06 -13.55
CA PHE A 382 -11.91 -0.78 -12.34
C PHE A 382 -10.80 -0.06 -11.59
N THR A 383 -9.75 0.39 -12.27
CA THR A 383 -8.64 1.14 -11.68
C THR A 383 -9.12 2.44 -11.05
N LYS A 384 -10.05 3.17 -11.68
CA LYS A 384 -10.71 4.33 -11.09
C LYS A 384 -11.49 4.00 -9.83
N ASP A 385 -12.26 2.92 -9.86
CA ASP A 385 -13.06 2.49 -8.70
C ASP A 385 -12.14 2.14 -7.51
N VAL A 386 -10.96 1.57 -7.74
CA VAL A 386 -9.95 1.33 -6.70
C VAL A 386 -9.31 2.63 -6.22
N ALA A 387 -8.87 3.49 -7.15
CA ALA A 387 -8.17 4.74 -6.84
C ALA A 387 -9.01 5.69 -5.98
N TYR A 388 -10.28 5.84 -6.35
CA TYR A 388 -11.21 6.81 -5.73
C TYR A 388 -12.21 6.16 -4.77
N GLY A 389 -12.16 4.84 -4.62
CA GLY A 389 -12.99 4.10 -3.66
C GLY A 389 -12.59 4.36 -2.21
N THR A 390 -13.40 3.84 -1.30
CA THR A 390 -13.08 3.87 0.13
C THR A 390 -12.03 2.82 0.46
N LEU A 391 -11.28 3.00 1.57
CA LEU A 391 -10.42 1.96 2.13
C LEU A 391 -11.22 0.94 2.98
N GLU A 392 -12.52 0.90 2.81
CA GLU A 392 -13.33 -0.14 3.43
C GLU A 392 -12.87 -1.52 2.99
N THR A 393 -12.64 -2.40 3.96
CA THR A 393 -12.24 -3.77 3.71
C THR A 393 -13.45 -4.70 3.67
N ALA A 394 -13.37 -5.74 2.87
CA ALA A 394 -14.29 -6.87 2.97
C ALA A 394 -14.11 -7.56 4.34
N ASN A 395 -15.15 -8.22 4.82
CA ASN A 395 -15.07 -8.94 6.09
C ASN A 395 -14.33 -10.28 5.96
N GLU A 396 -14.34 -10.85 4.77
CA GLU A 396 -13.71 -12.14 4.52
C GLU A 396 -12.18 -12.06 4.51
N ARG A 397 -11.56 -13.08 5.07
CA ARG A 397 -10.10 -13.27 5.11
C ARG A 397 -9.75 -14.70 4.74
N LEU A 398 -8.53 -14.89 4.19
CA LEU A 398 -7.94 -16.20 3.90
C LEU A 398 -6.84 -16.49 4.92
N ASP A 399 -7.00 -17.60 5.67
CA ASP A 399 -5.93 -18.15 6.49
C ASP A 399 -5.02 -19.03 5.60
N VAL A 400 -3.99 -18.39 5.03
CA VAL A 400 -3.09 -19.06 4.10
C VAL A 400 -2.27 -20.15 4.78
N ARG A 401 -1.91 -19.97 6.05
CA ARG A 401 -1.19 -21.00 6.82
C ARG A 401 -2.03 -22.27 6.94
N LYS A 402 -3.27 -22.12 7.39
CA LYS A 402 -4.20 -23.23 7.52
C LYS A 402 -4.50 -23.90 6.17
N LEU A 403 -4.58 -23.09 5.10
CA LEU A 403 -4.71 -23.61 3.75
C LEU A 403 -3.56 -24.56 3.40
N ILE A 404 -2.31 -24.12 3.60
CA ILE A 404 -1.13 -24.89 3.23
C ILE A 404 -0.88 -26.09 4.14
N ASP A 405 -1.21 -25.97 5.43
CA ASP A 405 -1.12 -27.10 6.37
C ASP A 405 -2.09 -28.24 5.99
N ASN A 406 -3.18 -27.94 5.27
CA ASN A 406 -4.15 -28.91 4.77
C ASN A 406 -4.03 -29.21 3.27
N LYS A 407 -2.93 -28.83 2.62
CA LYS A 407 -2.81 -28.83 1.14
C LYS A 407 -3.06 -30.21 0.51
N GLU A 408 -2.55 -31.28 1.10
CA GLU A 408 -2.67 -32.65 0.52
C GLU A 408 -4.13 -33.08 0.43
N GLU A 409 -4.88 -32.88 1.50
CA GLU A 409 -6.30 -33.21 1.55
C GLU A 409 -7.12 -32.33 0.59
N LEU A 410 -6.83 -31.01 0.57
CA LEU A 410 -7.53 -30.04 -0.28
C LEU A 410 -7.26 -30.29 -1.76
N VAL A 411 -6.03 -30.60 -2.12
CA VAL A 411 -5.65 -30.94 -3.50
C VAL A 411 -6.33 -32.23 -3.93
N ASN A 412 -6.33 -33.26 -3.08
CA ASN A 412 -7.04 -34.51 -3.36
C ASN A 412 -8.55 -34.27 -3.57
N TRP A 413 -9.15 -33.42 -2.74
CA TRP A 413 -10.57 -33.05 -2.90
C TRP A 413 -10.81 -32.36 -4.26
N VAL A 414 -9.96 -31.41 -4.66
CA VAL A 414 -10.06 -30.75 -5.99
C VAL A 414 -9.89 -31.75 -7.11
N ASP A 415 -8.97 -32.69 -7.01
CA ASP A 415 -8.72 -33.67 -8.06
C ASP A 415 -9.90 -34.66 -8.22
N THR A 416 -10.53 -35.08 -7.13
CA THR A 416 -11.48 -36.21 -7.09
C THR A 416 -12.95 -35.82 -6.89
N GLN A 417 -13.23 -34.69 -6.25
CA GLN A 417 -14.59 -34.32 -5.80
C GLN A 417 -15.03 -32.92 -6.25
N PHE A 418 -14.19 -32.17 -6.99
CA PHE A 418 -14.51 -30.81 -7.40
C PHE A 418 -15.73 -30.78 -8.33
N THR A 419 -16.75 -30.03 -7.94
CA THR A 419 -18.00 -29.84 -8.67
C THR A 419 -18.11 -28.41 -9.19
N SER A 420 -17.83 -27.42 -8.34
CA SER A 420 -17.86 -25.99 -8.67
C SER A 420 -16.89 -25.17 -7.82
N LYS A 421 -16.68 -23.92 -8.19
CA LYS A 421 -15.91 -22.96 -7.37
C LYS A 421 -16.63 -22.61 -6.09
N GLU A 422 -17.95 -22.56 -6.15
CA GLU A 422 -18.83 -22.31 -5.01
C GLU A 422 -18.69 -23.41 -3.97
N ASP A 423 -18.74 -24.69 -4.39
CA ASP A 423 -18.55 -25.83 -3.47
C ASP A 423 -17.16 -25.84 -2.84
N PHE A 424 -16.13 -25.44 -3.61
CA PHE A 424 -14.79 -25.29 -3.07
C PHE A 424 -14.73 -24.16 -2.03
N THR A 425 -15.35 -23.02 -2.30
CA THR A 425 -15.43 -21.89 -1.35
C THR A 425 -16.16 -22.32 -0.06
N ASP A 426 -17.30 -22.96 -0.19
CA ASP A 426 -18.08 -23.47 0.94
C ASP A 426 -17.29 -24.46 1.80
N MET A 427 -16.49 -25.30 1.17
CA MET A 427 -15.60 -26.23 1.87
C MET A 427 -14.51 -25.48 2.62
N LEU A 428 -13.90 -24.44 2.04
CA LEU A 428 -12.90 -23.60 2.72
C LEU A 428 -13.51 -22.84 3.89
N VAL A 429 -14.73 -22.31 3.75
CA VAL A 429 -15.47 -21.63 4.82
C VAL A 429 -15.81 -22.61 5.97
N LYS A 430 -16.35 -23.79 5.67
CA LYS A 430 -16.63 -24.83 6.69
C LYS A 430 -15.40 -25.22 7.49
N ARG A 431 -14.23 -25.17 6.88
CA ARG A 431 -12.96 -25.45 7.55
C ARG A 431 -12.37 -24.23 8.26
N GLY A 432 -13.01 -23.07 8.18
CA GLY A 432 -12.50 -21.81 8.70
C GLY A 432 -11.15 -21.41 8.10
N ILE A 433 -10.92 -21.77 6.83
CA ILE A 433 -9.78 -21.32 6.01
C ILE A 433 -10.13 -19.97 5.38
N ILE A 434 -11.36 -19.83 4.87
CA ILE A 434 -11.97 -18.51 4.63
C ILE A 434 -12.86 -18.23 5.84
N TYR A 435 -12.70 -17.06 6.45
CA TYR A 435 -13.41 -16.67 7.67
C TYR A 435 -13.77 -15.19 7.67
N GLU A 436 -14.78 -14.80 8.44
CA GLU A 436 -15.16 -13.39 8.65
C GLU A 436 -14.45 -12.80 9.88
N VAL A 437 -14.12 -11.48 9.81
CA VAL A 437 -13.48 -10.68 10.86
C VAL A 437 -14.46 -9.69 11.44
#